data_42de94db34fd773b777950f493f7493b
#
_entry.id   42de94db34fd773b777950f493f7493b
#
_cell.length_a   1.000
_cell.length_b   1.000
_cell.length_c   1.000
_cell.angle_alpha   90.00
_cell.angle_beta   90.00
_cell.angle_gamma   90.00
#
_symmetry.space_group_name_H-M   'P 1'
#
loop_
_entity.id
_entity.type
_entity.pdbx_description
1 polymer ?
#
loop_
_entity_poly.entity_id
_entity_poly.type
_entity_poly.pdbx_seq_one_letter_code
_entity_poly.pdbx_strand_id
1 'polypeptide(L)'
;MCSSDLNNGSSADAVIIMKKGGQIAPTFYLDDFYPWFCQGISIERIARRILELNQQHQPEASFALTDEVHDYQKMRTHVCYKLINYEMNRSLLSKIPHIPYLDLAIVFYCKVTAPNLQNGSFLIHNSNLTAWNVSTDDLIRDARLNTCRKLPFCFKEMDALIRELSNDESLLPSEFSPNSMYILTNQETYFGAAALLYPHVLSHISALLGCNFFVLPSSVHECILVPDFGVYSKPELEEMVVEVNSTQVAKEEVLSNHVYYYDLKKQELSL
;
A
#
# COMPACT_ATOMS: atom_id res chain seq x y z
N MET A 1 -24.25 4.59 -8.92
CA MET A 1 -23.18 3.62 -8.67
C MET A 1 -21.99 4.02 -9.52
N CYS A 2 -20.83 4.15 -8.94
CA CYS A 2 -19.56 4.29 -9.66
C CYS A 2 -18.85 2.96 -9.57
N SER A 3 -18.37 2.42 -10.71
CA SER A 3 -17.33 1.39 -10.69
C SER A 3 -16.02 2.12 -10.44
N SER A 4 -15.31 1.80 -9.36
CA SER A 4 -13.96 2.31 -9.14
C SER A 4 -12.98 1.27 -9.69
N ASP A 5 -12.10 1.69 -10.59
CA ASP A 5 -10.99 0.86 -11.05
C ASP A 5 -10.03 0.66 -9.87
N LEU A 6 -10.09 -0.49 -9.25
CA LEU A 6 -9.16 -0.89 -8.19
C LEU A 6 -7.83 -1.37 -8.80
N ASN A 7 -6.84 -1.56 -7.92
CA ASN A 7 -5.56 -2.14 -8.29
C ASN A 7 -5.76 -3.52 -8.95
N ASN A 8 -4.85 -3.91 -9.85
CA ASN A 8 -4.82 -5.20 -10.54
C ASN A 8 -6.06 -5.50 -11.40
N GLY A 9 -6.68 -4.47 -11.98
CA GLY A 9 -7.88 -4.63 -12.81
C GLY A 9 -9.08 -5.19 -12.05
N SER A 10 -9.07 -5.13 -10.73
CA SER A 10 -10.25 -5.40 -9.93
C SER A 10 -11.24 -4.24 -10.08
N SER A 11 -12.51 -4.53 -10.06
CA SER A 11 -13.57 -3.51 -10.04
C SER A 11 -14.50 -3.82 -8.89
N ALA A 12 -14.88 -2.82 -8.14
CA ALA A 12 -15.86 -2.94 -7.08
C ALA A 12 -16.99 -1.95 -7.32
N ASP A 13 -18.21 -2.37 -7.02
CA ASP A 13 -19.34 -1.46 -7.00
C ASP A 13 -19.24 -0.59 -5.76
N ALA A 14 -19.31 0.74 -5.99
CA ALA A 14 -19.17 1.70 -4.91
C ALA A 14 -20.28 2.76 -4.95
N VAL A 15 -20.56 3.32 -3.77
CA VAL A 15 -21.45 4.46 -3.59
C VAL A 15 -20.62 5.65 -3.13
N ILE A 16 -20.72 6.75 -3.86
CA ILE A 16 -20.13 8.04 -3.50
C ILE A 16 -21.28 9.03 -3.31
N ILE A 17 -21.35 9.67 -2.14
CA ILE A 17 -22.39 10.64 -1.80
C ILE A 17 -21.73 12.00 -1.63
N MET A 18 -21.83 12.83 -2.66
CA MET A 18 -21.24 14.17 -2.67
C MET A 18 -22.23 15.24 -2.25
N LYS A 19 -21.78 16.20 -1.44
CA LYS A 19 -22.51 17.45 -1.26
C LYS A 19 -22.48 18.27 -2.55
N LYS A 20 -23.54 19.04 -2.80
CA LYS A 20 -23.59 19.96 -3.95
C LYS A 20 -22.42 20.95 -3.87
N GLY A 21 -21.54 20.93 -4.89
CA GLY A 21 -20.31 21.73 -4.93
C GLY A 21 -19.09 21.10 -4.21
N GLY A 22 -19.23 19.92 -3.59
CA GLY A 22 -18.10 19.18 -3.04
C GLY A 22 -17.28 18.49 -4.13
N GLN A 23 -15.96 18.40 -3.95
CA GLN A 23 -15.04 17.73 -4.88
C GLN A 23 -14.48 16.43 -4.30
N ILE A 24 -14.60 16.22 -3.01
CA ILE A 24 -14.11 15.03 -2.31
C ILE A 24 -15.26 14.46 -1.49
N ALA A 25 -15.45 13.16 -1.58
CA ALA A 25 -16.41 12.41 -0.78
C ALA A 25 -15.85 11.01 -0.47
N PRO A 26 -16.22 10.42 0.67
CA PRO A 26 -15.86 9.04 0.96
C PRO A 26 -16.46 8.09 -0.08
N THR A 27 -15.70 7.06 -0.41
CA THR A 27 -16.15 5.96 -1.26
C THR A 27 -16.54 4.79 -0.36
N PHE A 28 -17.73 4.27 -0.54
CA PHE A 28 -18.25 3.10 0.19
C PHE A 28 -18.35 1.94 -0.80
N TYR A 29 -17.51 0.93 -0.63
CA TYR A 29 -17.57 -0.29 -1.43
C TYR A 29 -18.75 -1.15 -0.98
N LEU A 30 -19.57 -1.62 -1.92
CA LEU A 30 -20.77 -2.39 -1.58
C LEU A 30 -20.41 -3.79 -1.06
N ASP A 31 -19.25 -4.31 -1.43
CA ASP A 31 -18.73 -5.58 -0.94
C ASP A 31 -18.54 -5.59 0.57
N ASP A 32 -18.19 -4.45 1.20
CA ASP A 32 -18.07 -4.31 2.65
C ASP A 32 -19.41 -4.51 3.39
N PHE A 33 -20.52 -4.28 2.69
CA PHE A 33 -21.88 -4.39 3.23
C PHE A 33 -22.61 -5.67 2.79
N TYR A 34 -22.05 -6.40 1.81
CA TYR A 34 -22.67 -7.62 1.30
C TYR A 34 -22.87 -8.72 2.37
N PRO A 35 -21.93 -8.95 3.32
CA PRO A 35 -22.13 -9.89 4.43
C PRO A 35 -23.36 -9.56 5.28
N TRP A 36 -23.67 -8.27 5.48
CA TRP A 36 -24.84 -7.84 6.23
C TRP A 36 -26.14 -8.18 5.50
N PHE A 37 -26.13 -8.00 4.18
CA PHE A 37 -27.26 -8.40 3.32
C PHE A 37 -27.49 -9.90 3.40
N CYS A 38 -26.44 -10.71 3.34
CA CYS A 38 -26.52 -12.17 3.47
C CYS A 38 -27.04 -12.62 4.86
N GLN A 39 -26.83 -11.82 5.90
CA GLN A 39 -27.37 -12.05 7.24
C GLN A 39 -28.84 -11.59 7.40
N GLY A 40 -29.49 -11.13 6.30
CA GLY A 40 -30.88 -10.71 6.29
C GLY A 40 -31.13 -9.26 6.75
N ILE A 41 -30.09 -8.41 6.80
CA ILE A 41 -30.26 -6.98 7.04
C ILE A 41 -30.84 -6.34 5.79
N SER A 42 -31.93 -5.57 5.93
CA SER A 42 -32.59 -4.94 4.78
C SER A 42 -31.74 -3.88 4.10
N ILE A 43 -31.91 -3.70 2.79
CA ILE A 43 -31.20 -2.71 1.97
C ILE A 43 -31.39 -1.29 2.55
N GLU A 44 -32.59 -0.96 3.03
CA GLU A 44 -32.88 0.37 3.64
C GLU A 44 -32.04 0.61 4.89
N ARG A 45 -31.78 -0.43 5.67
CA ARG A 45 -30.94 -0.35 6.88
C ARG A 45 -29.47 -0.18 6.52
N ILE A 46 -29.01 -0.89 5.51
CA ILE A 46 -27.65 -0.74 4.95
C ILE A 46 -27.47 0.67 4.37
N ALA A 47 -28.43 1.14 3.56
CA ALA A 47 -28.37 2.48 2.97
C ALA A 47 -28.36 3.58 4.07
N ARG A 48 -29.14 3.42 5.13
CA ARG A 48 -29.13 4.35 6.28
C ARG A 48 -27.75 4.35 6.95
N ARG A 49 -27.13 3.19 7.12
CA ARG A 49 -25.78 3.09 7.69
C ARG A 49 -24.73 3.78 6.83
N ILE A 50 -24.80 3.61 5.50
CA ILE A 50 -23.91 4.32 4.56
C ILE A 50 -24.10 5.84 4.67
N LEU A 51 -25.33 6.33 4.79
CA LEU A 51 -25.62 7.75 5.00
C LEU A 51 -25.05 8.29 6.33
N GLU A 52 -25.19 7.53 7.41
CA GLU A 52 -24.60 7.88 8.72
C GLU A 52 -23.06 7.94 8.64
N LEU A 53 -22.43 6.92 8.05
CA LEU A 53 -20.98 6.90 7.84
C LEU A 53 -20.54 8.07 6.95
N ASN A 54 -21.27 8.37 5.89
CA ASN A 54 -20.97 9.51 5.03
C ASN A 54 -21.03 10.84 5.80
N GLN A 55 -21.98 11.00 6.73
CA GLN A 55 -22.06 12.19 7.58
C GLN A 55 -20.89 12.28 8.57
N GLN A 56 -20.47 11.14 9.13
CA GLN A 56 -19.37 11.07 10.09
C GLN A 56 -17.99 11.33 9.42
N HIS A 57 -17.81 10.86 8.18
CA HIS A 57 -16.54 10.95 7.45
C HIS A 57 -16.51 12.11 6.44
N GLN A 58 -17.54 12.94 6.37
CA GLN A 58 -17.47 14.13 5.53
C GLN A 58 -16.40 15.09 6.08
N PRO A 59 -15.48 15.56 5.23
CA PRO A 59 -14.58 16.62 5.66
C PRO A 59 -15.39 17.81 6.12
N GLU A 60 -15.05 18.38 7.29
CA GLU A 60 -15.65 19.64 7.72
C GLU A 60 -15.45 20.70 6.63
N ALA A 61 -16.40 21.63 6.52
CA ALA A 61 -16.36 22.69 5.52
C ALA A 61 -15.11 23.61 5.65
N SER A 62 -14.41 23.53 6.79
CA SER A 62 -13.14 24.21 7.03
C SER A 62 -11.95 23.52 6.34
N PHE A 63 -12.07 22.27 5.86
CA PHE A 63 -11.06 21.62 5.07
C PHE A 63 -11.24 22.09 3.61
N ALA A 64 -10.72 23.26 3.33
CA ALA A 64 -10.71 23.89 2.01
C ALA A 64 -9.78 23.17 1.02
N LEU A 65 -9.81 21.81 1.00
CA LEU A 65 -9.17 21.02 -0.05
C LEU A 65 -9.71 21.38 -1.45
N THR A 66 -10.87 22.00 -1.52
CA THR A 66 -11.47 22.37 -2.80
C THR A 66 -10.61 23.35 -3.61
N ASP A 67 -9.99 24.35 -2.97
CA ASP A 67 -9.09 25.27 -3.64
C ASP A 67 -7.61 24.83 -3.56
N GLU A 68 -7.25 24.09 -2.50
CA GLU A 68 -5.88 23.65 -2.27
C GLU A 68 -5.45 22.49 -3.16
N VAL A 69 -6.40 21.59 -3.53
CA VAL A 69 -6.12 20.47 -4.44
C VAL A 69 -5.62 20.93 -5.81
N HIS A 70 -5.97 22.16 -6.23
CA HIS A 70 -5.52 22.74 -7.49
C HIS A 70 -4.14 23.42 -7.41
N ASP A 71 -3.61 23.62 -6.20
CA ASP A 71 -2.32 24.28 -5.96
C ASP A 71 -1.25 23.25 -5.55
N TYR A 72 -0.33 22.92 -6.48
CA TYR A 72 0.75 21.99 -6.17
C TYR A 72 1.63 22.43 -5.00
N GLN A 73 1.87 23.71 -4.80
CA GLN A 73 2.72 24.19 -3.71
C GLN A 73 2.13 23.82 -2.33
N LYS A 74 0.81 23.75 -2.23
CA LYS A 74 0.10 23.28 -1.05
C LYS A 74 0.06 21.75 -0.99
N MET A 75 -0.17 21.10 -2.13
CA MET A 75 -0.30 19.64 -2.21
C MET A 75 1.03 18.88 -2.13
N ARG A 76 2.14 19.50 -2.52
CA ARG A 76 3.45 18.84 -2.61
C ARG A 76 3.89 18.13 -1.34
N THR A 77 3.51 18.63 -0.17
CA THR A 77 3.84 18.02 1.13
C THR A 77 2.98 16.79 1.44
N HIS A 78 1.91 16.56 0.68
CA HIS A 78 1.00 15.43 0.82
C HIS A 78 1.29 14.31 -0.18
N VAL A 79 2.11 14.57 -1.20
CA VAL A 79 2.48 13.59 -2.22
C VAL A 79 3.31 12.48 -1.60
N CYS A 80 2.83 11.25 -1.75
CA CYS A 80 3.51 10.01 -1.37
C CYS A 80 3.54 9.06 -2.55
N TYR A 81 4.35 8.00 -2.46
CA TYR A 81 4.34 6.93 -3.46
C TYR A 81 3.97 5.59 -2.84
N LYS A 82 3.50 4.68 -3.70
CA LYS A 82 3.29 3.27 -3.41
C LYS A 82 3.74 2.41 -4.58
N LEU A 83 3.87 1.11 -4.33
CA LEU A 83 4.16 0.11 -5.36
C LEU A 83 2.88 -0.60 -5.77
N ILE A 84 2.74 -0.89 -7.06
CA ILE A 84 1.71 -1.75 -7.63
C ILE A 84 2.32 -2.65 -8.69
N ASN A 85 1.65 -3.75 -9.04
CA ASN A 85 2.06 -4.61 -10.14
C ASN A 85 1.99 -3.87 -11.48
N TYR A 86 3.04 -3.96 -12.31
CA TYR A 86 3.08 -3.25 -13.59
C TYR A 86 2.11 -3.86 -14.61
N GLU A 87 2.21 -5.17 -14.83
CA GLU A 87 1.45 -5.86 -15.87
C GLU A 87 -0.06 -5.87 -15.60
N MET A 88 -0.45 -6.15 -14.36
CA MET A 88 -1.85 -6.21 -13.97
C MET A 88 -2.53 -4.83 -13.98
N ASN A 89 -1.74 -3.75 -14.00
CA ASN A 89 -2.24 -2.37 -13.96
C ASN A 89 -1.99 -1.57 -15.25
N ARG A 90 -1.66 -2.18 -16.37
CA ARG A 90 -1.34 -1.45 -17.63
C ARG A 90 -2.39 -0.42 -18.02
N SER A 91 -3.67 -0.75 -17.89
CA SER A 91 -4.77 0.18 -18.20
C SER A 91 -4.80 1.37 -17.26
N LEU A 92 -4.58 1.16 -15.97
CA LEU A 92 -4.50 2.24 -14.96
C LEU A 92 -3.25 3.09 -15.20
N LEU A 93 -2.09 2.46 -15.43
CA LEU A 93 -0.80 3.13 -15.64
C LEU A 93 -0.82 4.07 -16.86
N SER A 94 -1.64 3.81 -17.88
CA SER A 94 -1.81 4.74 -19.01
C SER A 94 -2.45 6.08 -18.61
N LYS A 95 -3.16 6.14 -17.48
CA LYS A 95 -3.91 7.31 -16.99
C LYS A 95 -3.22 8.06 -15.85
N ILE A 96 -2.19 7.47 -15.26
CA ILE A 96 -1.51 7.99 -14.07
C ILE A 96 0.01 8.13 -14.28
N PRO A 97 0.66 9.11 -13.63
CA PRO A 97 2.12 9.20 -13.62
C PRO A 97 2.71 8.01 -12.88
N HIS A 98 3.72 7.36 -13.47
CA HIS A 98 4.37 6.21 -12.87
C HIS A 98 5.83 6.09 -13.30
N ILE A 99 6.60 5.34 -12.54
CA ILE A 99 8.00 5.00 -12.84
C ILE A 99 8.12 3.47 -12.75
N PRO A 100 8.55 2.79 -13.83
CA PRO A 100 8.80 1.35 -13.79
C PRO A 100 9.91 1.00 -12.78
N TYR A 101 9.72 -0.08 -12.05
CA TYR A 101 10.69 -0.61 -11.11
C TYR A 101 10.58 -2.14 -11.01
N LEU A 102 11.55 -2.88 -11.53
CA LEU A 102 11.49 -4.33 -11.70
C LEU A 102 10.22 -4.70 -12.51
N ASP A 103 9.39 -5.60 -12.00
CA ASP A 103 8.05 -5.93 -12.53
C ASP A 103 6.92 -5.10 -11.89
N LEU A 104 7.29 -4.05 -11.14
CA LEU A 104 6.39 -3.14 -10.44
C LEU A 104 6.34 -1.75 -11.08
N ALA A 105 5.40 -0.95 -10.62
CA ALA A 105 5.32 0.47 -10.90
C ALA A 105 5.27 1.28 -9.60
N ILE A 106 6.10 2.32 -9.52
CA ILE A 106 5.99 3.37 -8.51
C ILE A 106 4.89 4.32 -8.96
N VAL A 107 3.82 4.46 -8.18
CA VAL A 107 2.71 5.36 -8.47
C VAL A 107 2.51 6.34 -7.32
N PHE A 108 1.86 7.47 -7.58
CA PHE A 108 1.78 8.58 -6.66
C PHE A 108 0.37 8.81 -6.17
N TYR A 109 0.24 9.13 -4.89
CA TYR A 109 -1.02 9.50 -4.26
C TYR A 109 -0.81 10.65 -3.28
N CYS A 110 -1.87 11.40 -3.01
CA CYS A 110 -1.87 12.38 -1.94
C CYS A 110 -2.47 11.75 -0.69
N LYS A 111 -1.70 11.76 0.41
CA LYS A 111 -2.19 11.37 1.73
C LYS A 111 -2.82 12.58 2.41
N VAL A 112 -4.10 12.49 2.69
CA VAL A 112 -4.88 13.56 3.32
C VAL A 112 -5.21 13.16 4.74
N THR A 113 -4.83 13.99 5.70
CA THR A 113 -5.18 13.80 7.11
C THR A 113 -6.17 14.88 7.49
N ALA A 114 -7.37 14.48 7.92
CA ALA A 114 -8.35 15.37 8.48
C ALA A 114 -8.83 14.83 9.84
N PRO A 115 -9.29 15.66 10.77
CA PRO A 115 -9.70 15.23 12.11
C PRO A 115 -10.68 14.05 12.13
N ASN A 116 -11.54 13.94 11.09
CA ASN A 116 -12.54 12.89 10.94
C ASN A 116 -12.23 11.91 9.79
N LEU A 117 -11.04 11.98 9.19
CA LEU A 117 -10.64 11.16 8.06
C LEU A 117 -9.27 10.52 8.36
N GLN A 118 -9.28 9.40 9.07
CA GLN A 118 -8.08 8.59 9.23
C GLN A 118 -7.77 7.94 7.87
N ASN A 119 -6.54 8.19 7.36
CA ASN A 119 -6.01 7.57 6.13
C ASN A 119 -6.75 7.92 4.82
N GLY A 120 -7.27 9.12 4.67
CA GLY A 120 -7.76 9.58 3.38
C GLY A 120 -6.62 9.65 2.35
N SER A 121 -6.84 9.12 1.16
CA SER A 121 -5.89 9.23 0.06
C SER A 121 -6.61 9.30 -1.28
N PHE A 122 -6.00 9.96 -2.25
CA PHE A 122 -6.44 9.91 -3.64
C PHE A 122 -5.26 9.72 -4.58
N LEU A 123 -5.50 8.94 -5.63
CA LEU A 123 -4.49 8.65 -6.65
C LEU A 123 -4.26 9.88 -7.53
N ILE A 124 -3.01 10.18 -7.84
CA ILE A 124 -2.65 11.29 -8.73
C ILE A 124 -2.77 10.82 -10.17
N HIS A 125 -3.55 11.54 -10.99
CA HIS A 125 -3.76 11.30 -12.40
C HIS A 125 -2.92 12.23 -13.27
N ASN A 126 -2.73 11.87 -14.55
CA ASN A 126 -2.03 12.73 -15.54
C ASN A 126 -2.71 14.11 -15.70
N SER A 127 -4.03 14.18 -15.50
CA SER A 127 -4.77 15.44 -15.48
C SER A 127 -4.35 16.36 -14.33
N ASN A 128 -3.98 15.78 -13.17
CA ASN A 128 -3.47 16.56 -12.03
C ASN A 128 -2.11 17.20 -12.38
N LEU A 129 -1.19 16.45 -13.02
CA LEU A 129 0.10 17.00 -13.45
C LEU A 129 -0.08 18.19 -14.40
N THR A 130 -1.00 18.05 -15.34
CA THR A 130 -1.32 19.14 -16.28
C THR A 130 -1.87 20.36 -15.55
N ALA A 131 -2.82 20.16 -14.63
CA ALA A 131 -3.42 21.25 -13.84
C ALA A 131 -2.40 21.93 -12.91
N TRP A 132 -1.50 21.15 -12.32
CA TRP A 132 -0.45 21.63 -11.41
C TRP A 132 0.79 22.18 -12.15
N ASN A 133 0.90 21.94 -13.44
CA ASN A 133 2.06 22.27 -14.26
C ASN A 133 3.37 21.70 -13.68
N VAL A 134 3.36 20.40 -13.35
CA VAL A 134 4.51 19.66 -12.80
C VAL A 134 4.76 18.38 -13.57
N SER A 135 5.99 17.85 -13.44
CA SER A 135 6.43 16.60 -14.04
C SER A 135 6.37 15.44 -13.07
N THR A 136 6.53 14.21 -13.59
CA THR A 136 6.72 13.01 -12.76
C THR A 136 8.00 13.10 -11.89
N ASP A 137 9.05 13.78 -12.39
CA ASP A 137 10.29 13.99 -11.63
C ASP A 137 10.08 14.93 -10.42
N ASP A 138 9.18 15.89 -10.54
CA ASP A 138 8.79 16.73 -9.40
C ASP A 138 8.04 15.91 -8.35
N LEU A 139 7.12 15.03 -8.78
CA LEU A 139 6.40 14.14 -7.88
C LEU A 139 7.33 13.20 -7.12
N ILE A 140 8.25 12.51 -7.82
CA ILE A 140 9.14 11.54 -7.15
C ILE A 140 10.10 12.23 -6.17
N ARG A 141 10.57 13.44 -6.51
CA ARG A 141 11.42 14.23 -5.62
C ARG A 141 10.72 14.55 -4.31
N ASP A 142 9.48 15.05 -4.37
CA ASP A 142 8.71 15.40 -3.18
C ASP A 142 8.19 14.15 -2.44
N ALA A 143 7.74 13.13 -3.17
CA ALA A 143 7.23 11.88 -2.60
C ALA A 143 8.30 11.10 -1.80
N ARG A 144 9.56 11.05 -2.27
CA ARG A 144 10.66 10.36 -1.57
C ARG A 144 10.84 10.84 -0.14
N LEU A 145 10.82 12.16 0.07
CA LEU A 145 10.95 12.74 1.40
C LEU A 145 9.68 12.53 2.24
N ASN A 146 8.52 12.77 1.63
CA ASN A 146 7.26 12.73 2.36
C ASN A 146 6.90 11.31 2.79
N THR A 147 7.08 10.31 1.91
CA THR A 147 6.70 8.92 2.20
C THR A 147 7.48 8.41 3.41
N CYS A 148 8.81 8.54 3.41
CA CYS A 148 9.64 8.09 4.54
C CYS A 148 9.31 8.82 5.86
N ARG A 149 8.96 10.12 5.80
CA ARG A 149 8.65 10.91 6.99
C ARG A 149 7.28 10.62 7.57
N LYS A 150 6.27 10.44 6.70
CA LYS A 150 4.88 10.22 7.10
C LYS A 150 4.59 8.76 7.43
N LEU A 151 5.32 7.86 6.80
CA LEU A 151 5.16 6.42 6.89
C LEU A 151 6.52 5.78 7.21
N PRO A 152 7.10 6.00 8.39
CA PRO A 152 8.38 5.40 8.77
C PRO A 152 8.32 3.88 8.59
N PHE A 153 9.43 3.28 8.10
CA PHE A 153 9.46 1.84 7.92
C PHE A 153 9.38 1.11 9.27
N CYS A 154 8.87 -0.10 9.22
CA CYS A 154 8.82 -1.05 10.31
C CYS A 154 9.44 -2.36 9.81
N PHE A 155 10.39 -2.89 10.56
CA PHE A 155 11.05 -4.16 10.28
C PHE A 155 10.98 -5.02 11.54
N LYS A 156 10.31 -6.18 11.45
CA LYS A 156 10.07 -7.08 12.57
C LYS A 156 10.29 -8.52 12.17
N GLU A 157 10.73 -9.33 13.09
CA GLU A 157 10.72 -10.78 12.95
C GLU A 157 9.27 -11.30 12.94
N MET A 158 8.94 -12.21 12.05
CA MET A 158 7.58 -12.74 11.89
C MET A 158 7.10 -13.48 13.15
N ASP A 159 7.96 -14.30 13.74
CA ASP A 159 7.63 -15.05 14.96
C ASP A 159 7.36 -14.11 16.16
N ALA A 160 8.08 -12.99 16.23
CA ALA A 160 7.83 -11.95 17.24
C ALA A 160 6.45 -11.31 17.06
N LEU A 161 6.06 -11.04 15.80
CA LEU A 161 4.75 -10.47 15.49
C LEU A 161 3.62 -11.46 15.79
N ILE A 162 3.78 -12.73 15.46
CA ILE A 162 2.80 -13.79 15.79
C ILE A 162 2.60 -13.88 17.30
N ARG A 163 3.68 -13.81 18.09
CA ARG A 163 3.60 -13.79 19.56
C ARG A 163 2.86 -12.56 20.09
N GLU A 164 3.15 -11.37 19.55
CA GLU A 164 2.44 -10.12 19.92
C GLU A 164 0.93 -10.25 19.65
N LEU A 165 0.53 -10.88 18.56
CA LEU A 165 -0.88 -11.03 18.16
C LEU A 165 -1.62 -12.15 18.91
N SER A 166 -0.94 -13.26 19.25
CA SER A 166 -1.54 -14.40 19.92
C SER A 166 -1.70 -14.23 21.44
N ASN A 167 -1.07 -13.21 22.05
CA ASN A 167 -0.94 -13.05 23.50
C ASN A 167 -0.41 -14.32 24.21
N ASP A 168 0.35 -15.14 23.51
CA ASP A 168 0.86 -16.41 24.03
C ASP A 168 2.29 -16.21 24.57
N GLU A 169 2.39 -15.96 25.88
CA GLU A 169 3.67 -15.83 26.59
C GLU A 169 4.48 -17.12 26.65
N SER A 170 3.89 -18.26 26.28
CA SER A 170 4.58 -19.57 26.31
C SER A 170 5.58 -19.75 25.16
N LEU A 171 5.48 -18.94 24.11
CA LEU A 171 6.43 -18.93 23.01
C LEU A 171 7.69 -18.18 23.46
N LEU A 172 8.71 -18.91 23.87
CA LEU A 172 10.02 -18.35 24.22
C LEU A 172 10.57 -17.51 23.05
N PRO A 173 11.34 -16.41 23.33
CA PRO A 173 12.05 -15.70 22.28
C PRO A 173 12.88 -16.71 21.49
N SER A 174 12.66 -16.81 20.19
CA SER A 174 13.51 -17.66 19.37
C SER A 174 14.92 -17.08 19.41
N GLU A 175 15.90 -17.89 19.78
CA GLU A 175 17.28 -17.60 19.41
C GLU A 175 17.29 -17.42 17.88
N PHE A 176 18.15 -16.54 17.36
CA PHE A 176 18.29 -16.30 15.94
C PHE A 176 18.27 -17.63 15.16
N SER A 177 17.20 -17.87 14.42
CA SER A 177 17.03 -19.09 13.63
C SER A 177 17.41 -18.80 12.18
N PRO A 178 18.18 -19.66 11.51
CA PRO A 178 18.42 -19.54 10.07
C PRO A 178 17.14 -19.55 9.22
N ASN A 179 16.03 -20.00 9.79
CA ASN A 179 14.71 -20.05 9.14
C ASN A 179 13.85 -18.82 9.44
N SER A 180 14.34 -17.85 10.23
CA SER A 180 13.56 -16.66 10.59
C SER A 180 13.20 -15.86 9.35
N MET A 181 11.94 -15.52 9.25
CA MET A 181 11.42 -14.60 8.25
C MET A 181 11.13 -13.24 8.90
N TYR A 182 11.26 -12.18 8.13
CA TYR A 182 11.06 -10.82 8.61
C TYR A 182 10.03 -10.12 7.76
N ILE A 183 9.27 -9.22 8.38
CA ILE A 183 8.29 -8.37 7.71
C ILE A 183 8.87 -6.97 7.57
N LEU A 184 8.91 -6.46 6.34
CA LEU A 184 9.19 -5.08 6.02
C LEU A 184 7.91 -4.39 5.59
N THR A 185 7.48 -3.39 6.36
CA THR A 185 6.30 -2.58 6.11
C THR A 185 6.54 -1.15 6.61
N ASN A 186 5.50 -0.38 6.85
CA ASN A 186 5.55 0.90 7.54
C ASN A 186 4.70 0.86 8.83
N GLN A 187 4.82 1.90 9.66
CA GLN A 187 4.12 1.95 10.96
C GLN A 187 2.59 1.94 10.85
N GLU A 188 2.02 2.30 9.71
CA GLU A 188 0.57 2.28 9.47
C GLU A 188 0.10 0.97 8.82
N THR A 189 1.02 0.06 8.44
CA THR A 189 0.72 -1.18 7.68
C THR A 189 -0.12 -0.93 6.42
N TYR A 190 0.02 0.27 5.83
CA TYR A 190 -0.74 0.70 4.66
C TYR A 190 0.20 1.12 3.52
N PHE A 191 0.17 0.38 2.40
CA PHE A 191 1.11 0.50 1.28
C PHE A 191 2.57 0.36 1.69
N GLY A 192 2.83 -0.47 2.71
CA GLY A 192 4.14 -0.58 3.35
C GLY A 192 5.20 -1.28 2.50
N ALA A 193 4.84 -2.01 1.45
CA ALA A 193 5.80 -2.54 0.47
C ALA A 193 6.67 -1.43 -0.15
N ALA A 194 6.19 -0.18 -0.17
CA ALA A 194 6.96 0.99 -0.59
C ALA A 194 8.25 1.21 0.22
N ALA A 195 8.37 0.61 1.41
CA ALA A 195 9.59 0.67 2.22
C ALA A 195 10.81 0.03 1.53
N LEU A 196 10.62 -0.83 0.54
CA LEU A 196 11.70 -1.33 -0.34
C LEU A 196 12.49 -0.21 -1.02
N LEU A 197 11.85 0.92 -1.27
CA LEU A 197 12.43 2.07 -1.97
C LEU A 197 12.95 3.15 -1.03
N TYR A 198 12.81 2.98 0.29
CA TYR A 198 13.31 3.98 1.23
C TYR A 198 14.84 4.01 1.22
N PRO A 199 15.44 5.21 1.22
CA PRO A 199 16.89 5.32 1.20
C PRO A 199 17.53 4.52 2.34
N HIS A 200 18.51 3.71 2.00
CA HIS A 200 19.33 2.92 2.92
C HIS A 200 18.61 1.85 3.75
N VAL A 201 17.31 1.62 3.58
CA VAL A 201 16.57 0.61 4.38
C VAL A 201 17.09 -0.79 4.09
N LEU A 202 17.19 -1.21 2.82
CA LEU A 202 17.66 -2.55 2.48
C LEU A 202 19.13 -2.76 2.86
N SER A 203 19.99 -1.76 2.67
CA SER A 203 21.40 -1.84 3.09
C SER A 203 21.55 -1.92 4.61
N HIS A 204 20.71 -1.20 5.36
CA HIS A 204 20.67 -1.27 6.81
C HIS A 204 20.21 -2.66 7.30
N ILE A 205 19.15 -3.19 6.72
CA ILE A 205 18.64 -4.54 7.02
C ILE A 205 19.70 -5.60 6.70
N SER A 206 20.34 -5.52 5.52
CA SER A 206 21.38 -6.46 5.13
C SER A 206 22.59 -6.41 6.08
N ALA A 207 22.97 -5.21 6.54
CA ALA A 207 24.03 -5.07 7.55
C ALA A 207 23.61 -5.64 8.92
N LEU A 208 22.34 -5.50 9.30
CA LEU A 208 21.80 -6.06 10.53
C LEU A 208 21.77 -7.59 10.49
N LEU A 209 21.34 -8.17 9.37
CA LEU A 209 21.27 -9.62 9.17
C LEU A 209 22.64 -10.25 8.87
N GLY A 210 23.61 -9.45 8.42
CA GLY A 210 24.96 -9.91 8.06
C GLY A 210 25.02 -10.75 6.78
N CYS A 211 23.96 -10.77 5.97
CA CYS A 211 23.84 -11.62 4.77
C CYS A 211 23.02 -10.96 3.66
N ASN A 212 23.04 -11.59 2.48
CA ASN A 212 22.07 -11.35 1.43
C ASN A 212 20.69 -11.87 1.87
N PHE A 213 19.62 -11.45 1.19
CA PHE A 213 18.28 -11.94 1.49
C PHE A 213 17.37 -11.93 0.25
N PHE A 214 16.40 -12.80 0.27
CA PHE A 214 15.28 -12.79 -0.66
C PHE A 214 14.20 -11.84 -0.17
N VAL A 215 13.48 -11.22 -1.12
CA VAL A 215 12.31 -10.37 -0.86
C VAL A 215 11.11 -10.98 -1.57
N LEU A 216 10.08 -11.29 -0.83
CA LEU A 216 8.81 -11.83 -1.29
C LEU A 216 7.75 -10.72 -1.25
N PRO A 217 7.50 -10.02 -2.38
CA PRO A 217 6.58 -8.89 -2.42
C PRO A 217 5.15 -9.38 -2.73
N SER A 218 4.56 -10.16 -1.84
CA SER A 218 3.23 -10.73 -2.05
C SER A 218 2.11 -9.69 -1.96
N SER A 219 2.23 -8.69 -1.09
CA SER A 219 1.21 -7.68 -0.85
C SER A 219 1.71 -6.25 -1.10
N VAL A 220 0.81 -5.35 -1.51
CA VAL A 220 1.10 -3.90 -1.54
C VAL A 220 1.36 -3.32 -0.15
N HIS A 221 0.98 -4.05 0.91
CA HIS A 221 1.06 -3.60 2.30
C HIS A 221 2.37 -3.96 2.99
N GLU A 222 2.99 -5.08 2.61
CA GLU A 222 4.25 -5.54 3.19
C GLU A 222 5.04 -6.42 2.23
N CYS A 223 6.32 -6.61 2.55
CA CYS A 223 7.17 -7.63 1.94
C CYS A 223 7.75 -8.53 3.03
N ILE A 224 7.88 -9.81 2.72
CA ILE A 224 8.57 -10.77 3.58
C ILE A 224 10.03 -10.85 3.14
N LEU A 225 10.95 -10.74 4.07
CA LEU A 225 12.38 -10.88 3.84
C LEU A 225 12.88 -12.21 4.44
N VAL A 226 13.58 -12.98 3.62
CA VAL A 226 14.12 -14.29 3.99
C VAL A 226 15.64 -14.24 3.87
N PRO A 227 16.40 -14.30 4.98
CA PRO A 227 17.86 -14.33 4.94
C PRO A 227 18.38 -15.50 4.10
N ASP A 228 19.40 -15.24 3.28
CA ASP A 228 20.03 -16.27 2.44
C ASP A 228 21.13 -17.01 3.20
N PHE A 229 20.71 -17.98 3.99
CA PHE A 229 21.60 -18.97 4.64
C PHE A 229 21.61 -20.32 3.94
N GLY A 230 21.08 -20.40 2.70
CA GLY A 230 21.00 -21.62 1.91
C GLY A 230 19.92 -22.61 2.39
N VAL A 231 18.95 -22.15 3.18
CA VAL A 231 17.83 -22.98 3.66
C VAL A 231 16.77 -23.14 2.58
N TYR A 232 16.48 -22.05 1.86
CA TYR A 232 15.49 -22.02 0.78
C TYR A 232 16.18 -21.68 -0.54
N SER A 233 15.76 -22.33 -1.61
CA SER A 233 16.09 -21.90 -2.97
C SER A 233 15.10 -20.88 -3.49
N LYS A 234 15.50 -20.05 -4.47
CA LYS A 234 14.60 -19.07 -5.07
C LYS A 234 13.34 -19.71 -5.68
N PRO A 235 13.41 -20.85 -6.42
CA PRO A 235 12.20 -21.52 -6.93
C PRO A 235 11.22 -21.95 -5.83
N GLU A 236 11.69 -22.50 -4.70
CA GLU A 236 10.82 -22.86 -3.57
C GLU A 236 10.08 -21.65 -2.99
N LEU A 237 10.78 -20.51 -2.87
CA LEU A 237 10.16 -19.27 -2.41
C LEU A 237 9.17 -18.70 -3.43
N GLU A 238 9.43 -18.84 -4.73
CA GLU A 238 8.49 -18.43 -5.80
C GLU A 238 7.20 -19.28 -5.77
N GLU A 239 7.30 -20.60 -5.57
CA GLU A 239 6.13 -21.47 -5.38
C GLU A 239 5.31 -21.04 -4.17
N MET A 240 5.96 -20.74 -3.06
CA MET A 240 5.31 -20.25 -1.83
C MET A 240 4.57 -18.92 -2.07
N VAL A 241 5.19 -17.96 -2.76
CA VAL A 241 4.57 -16.66 -3.08
C VAL A 241 3.32 -16.86 -3.95
N VAL A 242 3.39 -17.70 -4.97
CA VAL A 242 2.25 -18.00 -5.86
C VAL A 242 1.10 -18.64 -5.08
N GLU A 243 1.40 -19.60 -4.19
CA GLU A 243 0.39 -20.24 -3.34
C GLU A 243 -0.30 -19.23 -2.41
N VAL A 244 0.48 -18.42 -1.70
CA VAL A 244 -0.06 -17.40 -0.77
C VAL A 244 -0.90 -16.37 -1.54
N ASN A 245 -0.40 -15.88 -2.67
CA ASN A 245 -1.14 -14.90 -3.49
C ASN A 245 -2.46 -15.44 -4.04
N SER A 246 -2.51 -16.75 -4.34
CA SER A 246 -3.73 -17.37 -4.87
C SER A 246 -4.77 -17.72 -3.80
N THR A 247 -4.37 -17.86 -2.53
CA THR A 247 -5.22 -18.39 -1.45
C THR A 247 -5.50 -17.41 -0.32
N GLN A 248 -4.59 -16.47 -0.04
CA GLN A 248 -4.61 -15.63 1.16
C GLN A 248 -4.64 -14.13 0.85
N VAL A 249 -4.16 -13.68 -0.31
CA VAL A 249 -4.06 -12.27 -0.64
C VAL A 249 -5.23 -11.86 -1.53
N ALA A 250 -5.90 -10.78 -1.20
CA ALA A 250 -6.94 -10.21 -2.06
C ALA A 250 -6.34 -9.79 -3.41
N LYS A 251 -7.05 -10.04 -4.52
CA LYS A 251 -6.53 -9.81 -5.86
C LYS A 251 -5.98 -8.39 -6.05
N GLU A 252 -6.65 -7.39 -5.50
CA GLU A 252 -6.25 -5.98 -5.55
C GLU A 252 -5.03 -5.66 -4.71
N GLU A 253 -4.64 -6.54 -3.79
CA GLU A 253 -3.48 -6.36 -2.93
C GLU A 253 -2.24 -7.09 -3.42
N VAL A 254 -2.39 -8.05 -4.34
CA VAL A 254 -1.25 -8.78 -4.91
C VAL A 254 -0.27 -7.81 -5.55
N LEU A 255 0.99 -7.88 -5.12
CA LEU A 255 2.05 -7.02 -5.62
C LEU A 255 2.88 -7.70 -6.72
N SER A 256 3.45 -8.88 -6.45
CA SER A 256 4.17 -9.68 -7.46
C SER A 256 4.15 -11.16 -7.09
N ASN A 257 4.28 -12.02 -8.13
CA ASN A 257 4.52 -13.45 -7.97
C ASN A 257 6.00 -13.81 -8.04
N HIS A 258 6.88 -12.82 -8.24
CA HIS A 258 8.31 -13.05 -8.34
C HIS A 258 9.02 -12.75 -7.02
N VAL A 259 10.09 -13.50 -6.76
CA VAL A 259 10.98 -13.30 -5.63
C VAL A 259 12.17 -12.47 -6.08
N TYR A 260 12.45 -11.38 -5.36
CA TYR A 260 13.65 -10.56 -5.61
C TYR A 260 14.80 -10.99 -4.70
N TYR A 261 16.00 -10.62 -5.09
CA TYR A 261 17.23 -10.91 -4.35
C TYR A 261 18.01 -9.63 -4.08
N TYR A 262 18.33 -9.40 -2.81
CA TYR A 262 19.18 -8.28 -2.40
C TYR A 262 20.62 -8.76 -2.18
N ASP A 263 21.54 -8.23 -2.97
CA ASP A 263 22.97 -8.48 -2.86
C ASP A 263 23.63 -7.41 -1.99
N LEU A 264 24.13 -7.81 -0.80
CA LEU A 264 24.78 -6.92 0.16
C LEU A 264 26.02 -6.21 -0.44
N LYS A 265 26.80 -6.91 -1.27
CA LYS A 265 28.04 -6.35 -1.85
C LYS A 265 27.75 -5.33 -2.94
N LYS A 266 26.77 -5.60 -3.77
CA LYS A 266 26.32 -4.68 -4.84
C LYS A 266 25.38 -3.59 -4.31
N GLN A 267 24.76 -3.81 -3.17
CA GLN A 267 23.68 -2.96 -2.61
C GLN A 267 22.52 -2.78 -3.61
N GLU A 268 22.17 -3.85 -4.29
CA GLU A 268 21.20 -3.86 -5.39
C GLU A 268 20.12 -4.93 -5.16
N LEU A 269 18.88 -4.56 -5.42
CA LEU A 269 17.75 -5.46 -5.49
C LEU A 269 17.50 -5.83 -6.95
N SER A 270 17.44 -7.12 -7.25
CA SER A 270 17.22 -7.66 -8.59
C SER A 270 16.14 -8.75 -8.61
N LEU A 271 15.59 -8.99 -9.80
CA LEU A 271 14.68 -10.10 -10.10
C LEU A 271 15.47 -11.41 -10.22
#